data_2315aa9440601de2633f03d78b09731d
#
_entry.id   2315aa9440601de2633f03d78b09731d
#
_cell.length_a   1.000
_cell.length_b   1.000
_cell.length_c   1.000
_cell.angle_alpha   90.00
_cell.angle_beta   90.00
_cell.angle_gamma   90.00
#
_symmetry.space_group_name_H-M   'P 1'
#
loop_
_entity.id
_entity.type
_entity.pdbx_description
1 polymer ?
#
loop_
_entity_poly.entity_id
_entity_poly.type
_entity_poly.pdbx_seq_one_letter_code
_entity_poly.pdbx_strand_id
1 'polypeptide(L)'
;MGGTDKLSHDIAGRPLLAWSIDALTVVPEIERVVVVTAADRVAEIRSASWLPPAVVAVVAGGARRHESVAAGVATLDAIDKSAADAAADDTRAASGGGDGAASGRSDDRVVLVHDGARPLVSVGLVRAILDAASRGGAAIPVVPIAETVKRVEDGQVAATVDREELATAQTPQGVRRGLLRSAFAQFPPGGPETWTDEAALLEACRIVVHAIPGETSNLKVTVPADLDRVRSALGGAPSGTGITRIGSGSDSHPFGPGTPLALGGIEVAGAYRLHGHSDGDVALHAVADALLGAAAMGDLGRLFPAGPETPRGIASRELLAEVARRLATAGWRTTSVDLTIIGARPRLAGLLDKMRESIAETLGVPTDAISVKASSGNLVGMEGAGRGISASAIAAIERSP
;
A
#
# COMPACT_ATOMS: atom_id res chain seq x y z
N MET A 1 13.58 -2.88 -19.83
CA MET A 1 13.92 -1.72 -18.97
C MET A 1 15.39 -1.39 -19.23
N GLY A 2 15.67 -0.49 -20.15
CA GLY A 2 17.05 -0.11 -20.46
C GLY A 2 17.57 0.90 -19.45
N GLY A 3 18.60 0.54 -18.70
CA GLY A 3 19.47 1.51 -18.02
C GLY A 3 19.06 2.08 -16.66
N THR A 4 17.84 1.88 -16.15
CA THR A 4 17.47 2.38 -14.82
C THR A 4 17.44 1.21 -13.83
N ASP A 5 18.17 1.34 -12.72
CA ASP A 5 18.16 0.34 -11.65
C ASP A 5 16.76 0.23 -11.05
N LYS A 6 16.08 -0.90 -11.29
CA LYS A 6 14.72 -1.16 -10.81
C LYS A 6 14.57 -1.11 -9.28
N LEU A 7 15.67 -1.34 -8.54
CA LEU A 7 15.66 -1.32 -7.07
C LEU A 7 15.56 0.09 -6.49
N SER A 8 15.88 1.12 -7.31
CA SER A 8 15.77 2.54 -6.96
C SER A 8 14.39 3.14 -7.23
N HIS A 9 13.49 2.40 -7.91
CA HIS A 9 12.15 2.94 -8.20
C HIS A 9 11.43 3.29 -6.90
N ASP A 10 10.89 4.51 -6.89
CA ASP A 10 10.09 4.99 -5.76
C ASP A 10 8.74 4.27 -5.68
N ILE A 11 8.44 3.75 -4.51
CA ILE A 11 7.16 3.16 -4.12
C ILE A 11 6.74 3.83 -2.81
N ALA A 12 5.73 4.68 -2.88
CA ALA A 12 5.19 5.41 -1.74
C ALA A 12 6.27 6.19 -0.94
N GLY A 13 7.15 6.92 -1.65
CA GLY A 13 8.20 7.76 -1.08
C GLY A 13 9.47 7.01 -0.65
N ARG A 14 9.61 5.73 -0.97
CA ARG A 14 10.77 4.89 -0.61
C ARG A 14 11.21 4.02 -1.79
N PRO A 15 12.52 3.71 -1.95
CA PRO A 15 12.96 2.82 -3.02
C PRO A 15 12.46 1.39 -2.82
N LEU A 16 12.22 0.66 -3.91
CA LEU A 16 11.78 -0.74 -3.90
C LEU A 16 12.64 -1.62 -2.97
N LEU A 17 13.96 -1.41 -2.97
CA LEU A 17 14.90 -2.14 -2.11
C LEU A 17 14.58 -1.98 -0.62
N ALA A 18 14.17 -0.80 -0.17
CA ALA A 18 13.84 -0.54 1.23
C ALA A 18 12.69 -1.44 1.70
N TRP A 19 11.65 -1.61 0.86
CA TRP A 19 10.53 -2.50 1.16
C TRP A 19 10.94 -3.97 1.26
N SER A 20 11.84 -4.43 0.38
CA SER A 20 12.37 -5.79 0.44
C SER A 20 13.20 -6.05 1.70
N ILE A 21 13.96 -5.07 2.17
CA ILE A 21 14.73 -5.16 3.41
C ILE A 21 13.80 -5.16 4.63
N ASP A 22 12.82 -4.26 4.67
CA ASP A 22 11.86 -4.19 5.77
C ASP A 22 11.06 -5.48 5.93
N ALA A 23 10.63 -6.09 4.81
CA ALA A 23 9.90 -7.36 4.82
C ALA A 23 10.69 -8.50 5.49
N LEU A 24 12.02 -8.45 5.46
CA LEU A 24 12.89 -9.40 6.17
C LEU A 24 13.14 -8.97 7.61
N THR A 25 13.45 -7.70 7.85
CA THR A 25 13.88 -7.21 9.18
C THR A 25 12.75 -7.13 10.21
N VAL A 26 11.48 -7.19 9.77
CA VAL A 26 10.32 -7.33 10.65
C VAL A 26 10.23 -8.73 11.29
N VAL A 27 10.98 -9.72 10.76
CA VAL A 27 11.03 -11.09 11.29
C VAL A 27 12.07 -11.16 12.40
N PRO A 28 11.69 -11.38 13.69
CA PRO A 28 12.63 -11.33 14.82
C PRO A 28 13.77 -12.34 14.74
N GLU A 29 13.58 -13.44 14.04
CA GLU A 29 14.57 -14.50 13.82
C GLU A 29 15.70 -14.06 12.86
N ILE A 30 15.54 -12.95 12.14
CA ILE A 30 16.57 -12.37 11.27
C ILE A 30 17.45 -11.44 12.11
N GLU A 31 18.59 -11.93 12.53
CA GLU A 31 19.53 -11.18 13.39
C GLU A 31 20.33 -10.13 12.62
N ARG A 32 20.70 -10.43 11.38
CA ARG A 32 21.59 -9.59 10.57
C ARG A 32 21.24 -9.66 9.09
N VAL A 33 21.36 -8.54 8.42
CA VAL A 33 21.19 -8.42 6.97
C VAL A 33 22.46 -7.83 6.36
N VAL A 34 22.95 -8.45 5.29
CA VAL A 34 23.98 -7.88 4.42
C VAL A 34 23.34 -7.56 3.07
N VAL A 35 23.42 -6.30 2.68
CA VAL A 35 22.96 -5.84 1.36
C VAL A 35 24.11 -5.96 0.38
N VAL A 36 23.90 -6.70 -0.71
CA VAL A 36 24.87 -6.83 -1.80
C VAL A 36 24.34 -6.09 -3.01
N THR A 37 25.12 -5.15 -3.53
CA THR A 37 24.71 -4.26 -4.62
C THR A 37 25.86 -4.00 -5.60
N ALA A 38 25.58 -3.26 -6.69
CA ALA A 38 26.64 -2.81 -7.61
C ALA A 38 27.65 -1.90 -6.88
N ALA A 39 28.90 -1.96 -7.27
CA ALA A 39 30.00 -1.27 -6.57
C ALA A 39 29.79 0.25 -6.45
N ASP A 40 29.25 0.87 -7.50
CA ASP A 40 28.92 2.30 -7.59
C ASP A 40 27.75 2.73 -6.67
N ARG A 41 26.92 1.77 -6.23
CA ARG A 41 25.77 2.03 -5.36
C ARG A 41 26.05 1.82 -3.86
N VAL A 42 27.17 1.21 -3.51
CA VAL A 42 27.50 0.85 -2.11
C VAL A 42 27.47 2.07 -1.19
N ALA A 43 28.10 3.17 -1.59
CA ALA A 43 28.19 4.38 -0.77
C ALA A 43 26.83 5.03 -0.56
N GLU A 44 26.04 5.13 -1.61
CA GLU A 44 24.69 5.69 -1.59
C GLU A 44 23.78 4.91 -0.64
N ILE A 45 23.69 3.58 -0.80
CA ILE A 45 22.83 2.74 0.02
C ILE A 45 23.29 2.73 1.48
N ARG A 46 24.60 2.69 1.73
CA ARG A 46 25.14 2.70 3.10
C ARG A 46 24.77 3.97 3.86
N SER A 47 24.66 5.11 3.21
CA SER A 47 24.31 6.39 3.81
C SER A 47 22.80 6.68 3.82
N ALA A 48 21.98 5.77 3.31
CA ALA A 48 20.55 5.99 3.17
C ALA A 48 19.84 6.00 4.52
N SER A 49 19.02 7.03 4.76
CA SER A 49 18.27 7.21 6.02
C SER A 49 17.19 6.15 6.26
N TRP A 50 16.76 5.45 5.20
CA TRP A 50 15.77 4.37 5.27
C TRP A 50 16.38 3.01 5.64
N LEU A 51 17.70 2.88 5.76
CA LEU A 51 18.37 1.61 6.05
C LEU A 51 18.17 1.23 7.54
N PRO A 52 17.55 0.06 7.84
CA PRO A 52 17.30 -0.32 9.22
C PRO A 52 18.59 -0.79 9.93
N PRO A 53 18.66 -0.69 11.27
CA PRO A 53 19.84 -1.09 12.05
C PRO A 53 20.24 -2.56 11.90
N ALA A 54 19.32 -3.44 11.52
CA ALA A 54 19.59 -4.85 11.25
C ALA A 54 20.51 -5.06 10.04
N VAL A 55 20.65 -4.06 9.16
CA VAL A 55 21.62 -4.10 8.05
C VAL A 55 23.00 -3.78 8.58
N VAL A 56 23.80 -4.82 8.78
CA VAL A 56 25.15 -4.73 9.38
C VAL A 56 26.23 -4.38 8.37
N ALA A 57 25.98 -4.58 7.08
CA ALA A 57 26.92 -4.21 6.01
C ALA A 57 26.20 -3.99 4.66
N VAL A 58 26.78 -3.11 3.85
CA VAL A 58 26.46 -2.94 2.43
C VAL A 58 27.76 -3.14 1.64
N VAL A 59 27.77 -4.14 0.75
CA VAL A 59 28.99 -4.57 0.05
C VAL A 59 28.77 -4.66 -1.45
N ALA A 60 29.87 -4.59 -2.21
CA ALA A 60 29.82 -4.79 -3.65
C ALA A 60 29.62 -6.27 -4.01
N GLY A 61 28.74 -6.54 -4.96
CA GLY A 61 28.58 -7.83 -5.58
C GLY A 61 29.59 -8.06 -6.72
N GLY A 62 29.60 -9.29 -7.22
CA GLY A 62 30.36 -9.67 -8.41
C GLY A 62 29.57 -9.47 -9.70
N ALA A 63 30.17 -9.88 -10.82
CA ALA A 63 29.55 -9.81 -12.15
C ALA A 63 28.37 -10.80 -12.30
N ARG A 64 28.40 -11.90 -11.56
CA ARG A 64 27.39 -12.96 -11.57
C ARG A 64 26.67 -13.02 -10.23
N ARG A 65 25.42 -13.55 -10.23
CA ARG A 65 24.57 -13.62 -9.04
C ARG A 65 25.24 -14.41 -7.90
N HIS A 66 25.78 -15.57 -8.17
CA HIS A 66 26.45 -16.41 -7.16
C HIS A 66 27.74 -15.80 -6.59
N GLU A 67 28.46 -14.96 -7.36
CA GLU A 67 29.59 -14.18 -6.83
C GLU A 67 29.11 -13.14 -5.80
N SER A 68 27.97 -12.52 -6.08
CA SER A 68 27.34 -11.57 -5.15
C SER A 68 26.90 -12.26 -3.86
N VAL A 69 26.32 -13.46 -3.97
CA VAL A 69 25.94 -14.26 -2.78
C VAL A 69 27.16 -14.65 -1.97
N ALA A 70 28.23 -15.11 -2.61
CA ALA A 70 29.47 -15.45 -1.93
C ALA A 70 30.11 -14.25 -1.21
N ALA A 71 30.07 -13.06 -1.80
CA ALA A 71 30.54 -11.83 -1.15
C ALA A 71 29.72 -11.52 0.12
N GLY A 72 28.39 -11.69 0.06
CA GLY A 72 27.50 -11.52 1.23
C GLY A 72 27.81 -12.53 2.34
N VAL A 73 27.98 -13.80 2.00
CA VAL A 73 28.32 -14.88 2.96
C VAL A 73 29.70 -14.62 3.59
N ALA A 74 30.71 -14.28 2.81
CA ALA A 74 32.04 -13.94 3.31
C ALA A 74 32.03 -12.75 4.27
N THR A 75 31.16 -11.77 4.01
CA THR A 75 30.96 -10.62 4.92
C THR A 75 30.37 -11.06 6.25
N LEU A 76 29.34 -11.91 6.24
CA LEU A 76 28.76 -12.48 7.47
C LEU A 76 29.81 -13.29 8.26
N ASP A 77 30.65 -14.06 7.58
CA ASP A 77 31.72 -14.84 8.18
C ASP A 77 32.77 -13.96 8.87
N ALA A 78 33.15 -12.85 8.22
CA ALA A 78 34.10 -11.89 8.78
C ALA A 78 33.53 -11.20 10.04
N ILE A 79 32.26 -10.83 10.02
CA ILE A 79 31.56 -10.21 11.16
C ILE A 79 31.48 -11.20 12.33
N ASP A 80 31.11 -12.47 12.08
CA ASP A 80 31.02 -13.48 13.13
C ASP A 80 32.38 -13.78 13.73
N LYS A 81 33.45 -13.84 12.93
CA LYS A 81 34.81 -14.03 13.40
C LYS A 81 35.27 -12.85 14.30
N SER A 82 35.05 -11.63 13.84
CA SER A 82 35.41 -10.45 14.66
C SER A 82 34.68 -10.40 15.99
N ALA A 83 33.39 -10.80 16.01
CA ALA A 83 32.65 -10.88 17.28
C ALA A 83 33.14 -11.99 18.20
N ALA A 84 33.55 -13.13 17.65
CA ALA A 84 34.15 -14.23 18.43
C ALA A 84 35.50 -13.85 18.99
N ASP A 85 36.36 -13.19 18.21
CA ASP A 85 37.68 -12.73 18.63
C ASP A 85 37.55 -11.69 19.78
N ALA A 86 36.61 -10.74 19.67
CA ALA A 86 36.34 -9.77 20.74
C ALA A 86 35.84 -10.41 22.04
N ALA A 87 34.95 -11.42 21.94
CA ALA A 87 34.47 -12.18 23.10
C ALA A 87 35.57 -13.04 23.75
N ALA A 88 36.50 -13.55 22.95
CA ALA A 88 37.66 -14.31 23.46
C ALA A 88 38.67 -13.42 24.21
N ASP A 89 38.86 -12.18 23.75
CA ASP A 89 39.72 -11.20 24.45
C ASP A 89 39.14 -10.77 25.81
N ASP A 90 37.81 -10.59 25.87
CA ASP A 90 37.09 -10.25 27.10
C ASP A 90 37.14 -11.41 28.14
N THR A 91 37.04 -12.66 27.65
CA THR A 91 37.14 -13.86 28.50
C THR A 91 38.56 -14.18 28.89
N ARG A 92 39.59 -13.85 28.08
CA ARG A 92 41.00 -13.95 28.47
C ARG A 92 41.39 -12.92 29.55
N ALA A 93 40.73 -11.76 29.52
CA ALA A 93 40.88 -10.76 30.58
C ALA A 93 40.21 -11.19 31.90
N ALA A 94 39.25 -12.13 31.88
CA ALA A 94 38.45 -12.56 33.02
C ALA A 94 38.79 -13.96 33.59
N SER A 95 39.39 -14.90 32.81
CA SER A 95 39.72 -16.28 33.28
C SER A 95 40.60 -17.03 32.29
N GLY A 96 41.63 -17.71 32.78
CA GLY A 96 42.48 -18.59 31.98
C GLY A 96 41.81 -19.88 31.56
N GLY A 97 41.85 -20.16 30.26
CA GLY A 97 41.80 -21.49 29.68
C GLY A 97 40.44 -22.07 29.31
N GLY A 98 40.26 -22.34 28.01
CA GLY A 98 39.21 -23.18 27.47
C GLY A 98 39.02 -23.01 25.97
N ASP A 99 39.79 -23.77 25.16
CA ASP A 99 39.63 -23.87 23.72
C ASP A 99 38.46 -24.82 23.33
N GLY A 100 37.65 -24.46 22.33
CA GLY A 100 37.03 -25.45 21.45
C GLY A 100 35.53 -25.51 21.24
N ALA A 101 34.78 -24.43 21.16
CA ALA A 101 33.33 -24.54 20.86
C ALA A 101 32.72 -23.54 19.85
N ALA A 102 33.49 -22.67 19.23
CA ALA A 102 32.93 -21.58 18.42
C ALA A 102 32.69 -21.92 16.96
N SER A 103 33.40 -22.88 16.34
CA SER A 103 33.31 -23.17 14.89
C SER A 103 32.04 -23.94 14.50
N GLY A 104 31.60 -24.90 15.32
CA GLY A 104 30.42 -25.73 14.98
C GLY A 104 29.08 -24.98 15.00
N ARG A 105 28.94 -23.94 15.83
CA ARG A 105 27.71 -23.13 15.90
C ARG A 105 27.49 -22.20 14.69
N SER A 106 28.53 -21.83 14.00
CA SER A 106 28.45 -20.94 12.82
C SER A 106 27.92 -21.68 11.59
N ASP A 107 28.23 -22.97 11.40
CA ASP A 107 27.90 -23.76 10.25
C ASP A 107 26.43 -24.24 10.24
N ASP A 108 25.81 -24.33 11.41
CA ASP A 108 24.39 -24.70 11.56
C ASP A 108 23.41 -23.52 11.35
N ARG A 109 23.90 -22.27 11.35
CA ARG A 109 23.06 -21.10 11.08
C ARG A 109 22.52 -21.13 9.66
N VAL A 110 21.25 -20.77 9.50
CA VAL A 110 20.63 -20.61 8.20
C VAL A 110 20.94 -19.23 7.63
N VAL A 111 21.39 -19.19 6.38
CA VAL A 111 21.47 -17.98 5.55
C VAL A 111 20.28 -17.95 4.64
N LEU A 112 19.58 -16.83 4.60
CA LEU A 112 18.54 -16.56 3.62
C LEU A 112 19.11 -15.68 2.50
N VAL A 113 18.98 -16.14 1.26
CA VAL A 113 19.31 -15.36 0.07
C VAL A 113 18.03 -14.86 -0.55
N HIS A 114 17.88 -13.53 -0.61
CA HIS A 114 16.65 -12.90 -1.09
C HIS A 114 16.90 -11.89 -2.20
N ASP A 115 16.03 -11.92 -3.21
CA ASP A 115 16.05 -10.94 -4.30
C ASP A 115 15.50 -9.59 -3.79
N GLY A 116 16.32 -8.53 -3.86
CA GLY A 116 15.87 -7.16 -3.52
C GLY A 116 14.70 -6.63 -4.36
N ALA A 117 14.32 -7.36 -5.43
CA ALA A 117 13.18 -7.07 -6.27
C ALA A 117 11.88 -7.81 -5.85
N ARG A 118 11.82 -8.42 -4.67
CA ARG A 118 10.63 -9.09 -4.11
C ARG A 118 10.20 -8.44 -2.78
N PRO A 119 9.56 -7.27 -2.83
CA PRO A 119 9.22 -6.52 -1.62
C PRO A 119 8.03 -7.07 -0.83
N LEU A 120 7.31 -8.07 -1.38
CA LEU A 120 6.04 -8.57 -0.84
C LEU A 120 6.17 -9.93 -0.14
N VAL A 121 7.38 -10.35 0.23
CA VAL A 121 7.56 -11.58 0.99
C VAL A 121 6.90 -11.48 2.37
N SER A 122 6.08 -12.47 2.74
CA SER A 122 5.40 -12.47 4.03
C SER A 122 6.29 -12.98 5.17
N VAL A 123 6.01 -12.56 6.40
CA VAL A 123 6.63 -13.09 7.63
C VAL A 123 6.43 -14.60 7.73
N GLY A 124 5.23 -15.09 7.34
CA GLY A 124 4.89 -16.50 7.34
C GLY A 124 5.80 -17.31 6.43
N LEU A 125 6.05 -16.84 5.20
CA LEU A 125 6.92 -17.50 4.25
C LEU A 125 8.38 -17.51 4.72
N VAL A 126 8.88 -16.40 5.24
CA VAL A 126 10.25 -16.32 5.79
C VAL A 126 10.45 -17.33 6.90
N ARG A 127 9.52 -17.42 7.86
CA ARG A 127 9.58 -18.40 8.96
C ARG A 127 9.49 -19.84 8.47
N ALA A 128 8.62 -20.13 7.50
CA ALA A 128 8.49 -21.46 6.93
C ALA A 128 9.80 -21.93 6.27
N ILE A 129 10.51 -21.02 5.57
CA ILE A 129 11.81 -21.33 4.97
C ILE A 129 12.88 -21.53 6.03
N LEU A 130 12.96 -20.66 7.04
CA LEU A 130 13.91 -20.80 8.15
C LEU A 130 13.75 -22.16 8.84
N ASP A 131 12.52 -22.54 9.13
CA ASP A 131 12.19 -23.79 9.79
C ASP A 131 12.54 -25.00 8.91
N ALA A 132 12.16 -25.00 7.62
CA ALA A 132 12.47 -26.08 6.69
C ALA A 132 13.99 -26.23 6.45
N ALA A 133 14.71 -25.12 6.26
CA ALA A 133 16.16 -25.13 6.09
C ALA A 133 16.90 -25.55 7.36
N SER A 134 16.42 -25.16 8.53
CA SER A 134 16.99 -25.58 9.83
C SER A 134 16.86 -27.10 10.03
N ARG A 135 15.78 -27.72 9.60
CA ARG A 135 15.58 -29.17 9.69
C ARG A 135 16.28 -29.93 8.57
N GLY A 136 16.09 -29.47 7.32
CA GLY A 136 16.50 -30.21 6.11
C GLY A 136 17.82 -29.77 5.49
N GLY A 137 18.46 -28.73 5.99
CA GLY A 137 19.73 -28.19 5.45
C GLY A 137 19.53 -27.11 4.40
N ALA A 138 18.60 -27.28 3.45
CA ALA A 138 18.26 -26.29 2.44
C ALA A 138 16.77 -26.35 2.07
N ALA A 139 16.15 -25.19 1.86
CA ALA A 139 14.75 -25.07 1.43
C ALA A 139 14.52 -23.86 0.55
N ILE A 140 13.62 -24.01 -0.44
CA ILE A 140 13.18 -22.92 -1.32
C ILE A 140 11.66 -22.90 -1.44
N PRO A 141 11.05 -21.71 -1.60
CA PRO A 141 9.64 -21.62 -1.89
C PRO A 141 9.38 -21.84 -3.38
N VAL A 142 8.34 -22.60 -3.70
CA VAL A 142 7.94 -22.86 -5.08
C VAL A 142 6.45 -22.63 -5.28
N VAL A 143 6.08 -22.13 -6.45
CA VAL A 143 4.68 -21.93 -6.85
C VAL A 143 4.40 -22.81 -8.07
N PRO A 144 3.35 -23.64 -8.04
CA PRO A 144 2.93 -24.41 -9.21
C PRO A 144 2.64 -23.53 -10.42
N ILE A 145 2.92 -24.01 -11.62
CA ILE A 145 2.62 -23.28 -12.86
C ILE A 145 1.14 -23.44 -13.21
N ALA A 146 0.42 -22.33 -13.23
CA ALA A 146 -1.02 -22.32 -13.55
C ALA A 146 -1.29 -22.43 -15.06
N GLU A 147 -0.46 -21.84 -15.90
CA GLU A 147 -0.61 -21.80 -17.36
C GLU A 147 -0.06 -23.05 -18.03
N THR A 148 -0.55 -23.34 -19.24
CA THR A 148 0.01 -24.41 -20.07
C THR A 148 1.42 -24.07 -20.55
N VAL A 149 2.40 -24.89 -20.20
CA VAL A 149 3.80 -24.69 -20.58
C VAL A 149 4.06 -25.23 -21.99
N LYS A 150 4.67 -24.41 -22.84
CA LYS A 150 5.07 -24.76 -24.20
C LYS A 150 6.58 -24.69 -24.35
N ARG A 151 7.16 -25.68 -25.01
CA ARG A 151 8.52 -25.55 -25.55
C ARG A 151 8.43 -24.83 -26.89
N VAL A 152 9.21 -23.77 -27.04
CA VAL A 152 9.25 -22.97 -28.26
C VAL A 152 10.67 -23.05 -28.84
N GLU A 153 10.76 -23.41 -30.11
CA GLU A 153 12.01 -23.49 -30.88
C GLU A 153 11.79 -22.69 -32.17
N ASP A 154 12.72 -21.81 -32.50
CA ASP A 154 12.68 -20.94 -33.71
C ASP A 154 11.34 -20.20 -33.90
N GLY A 155 10.73 -19.74 -32.78
CA GLY A 155 9.45 -19.01 -32.80
C GLY A 155 8.20 -19.89 -33.01
N GLN A 156 8.34 -21.22 -33.07
CA GLN A 156 7.25 -22.19 -33.23
C GLN A 156 7.05 -23.02 -31.96
N VAL A 157 5.83 -23.43 -31.69
CA VAL A 157 5.52 -24.34 -30.59
C VAL A 157 5.99 -25.76 -30.96
N ALA A 158 7.07 -26.23 -30.35
CA ALA A 158 7.62 -27.55 -30.58
C ALA A 158 6.91 -28.64 -29.75
N ALA A 159 6.53 -28.34 -28.50
CA ALA A 159 5.86 -29.30 -27.62
C ALA A 159 5.05 -28.62 -26.51
N THR A 160 4.09 -29.35 -25.95
CA THR A 160 3.48 -29.03 -24.66
C THR A 160 4.25 -29.78 -23.58
N VAL A 161 4.69 -29.06 -22.54
CA VAL A 161 5.40 -29.66 -21.40
C VAL A 161 4.39 -29.93 -20.30
N ASP A 162 4.45 -31.13 -19.71
CA ASP A 162 3.65 -31.45 -18.55
C ASP A 162 4.09 -30.58 -17.38
N ARG A 163 3.15 -29.91 -16.76
CA ARG A 163 3.40 -28.93 -15.68
C ARG A 163 3.21 -29.51 -14.28
N GLU A 164 2.69 -30.74 -14.15
CA GLU A 164 2.37 -31.33 -12.84
C GLU A 164 3.61 -31.46 -11.94
N GLU A 165 4.77 -31.69 -12.55
CA GLU A 165 6.07 -31.76 -11.85
C GLU A 165 6.89 -30.46 -11.92
N LEU A 166 6.32 -29.39 -12.49
CA LEU A 166 7.01 -28.12 -12.65
C LEU A 166 6.49 -27.06 -11.69
N ALA A 167 7.41 -26.27 -11.15
CA ALA A 167 7.10 -25.13 -10.32
C ALA A 167 8.07 -23.96 -10.57
N THR A 168 7.66 -22.75 -10.29
CA THR A 168 8.55 -21.60 -10.33
C THR A 168 9.16 -21.37 -8.96
N ALA A 169 10.49 -21.26 -8.88
CA ALA A 169 11.21 -20.97 -7.65
C ALA A 169 11.10 -19.50 -7.27
N GLN A 170 10.97 -19.27 -5.99
CA GLN A 170 10.99 -17.93 -5.40
C GLN A 170 12.17 -17.77 -4.44
N THR A 171 12.31 -16.58 -3.87
CA THR A 171 13.20 -16.28 -2.75
C THR A 171 12.39 -15.63 -1.60
N PRO A 172 12.82 -15.78 -0.31
CA PRO A 172 14.15 -16.21 0.16
C PRO A 172 14.43 -17.70 -0.08
N GLN A 173 15.68 -18.02 -0.41
CA GLN A 173 16.18 -19.40 -0.39
C GLN A 173 16.99 -19.58 0.88
N GLY A 174 16.63 -20.56 1.71
CA GLY A 174 17.27 -20.84 2.99
C GLY A 174 18.26 -21.97 2.89
N VAL A 175 19.50 -21.77 3.36
CA VAL A 175 20.54 -22.79 3.34
C VAL A 175 21.34 -22.72 4.63
N ARG A 176 21.67 -23.87 5.26
CA ARG A 176 22.66 -23.89 6.34
C ARG A 176 24.00 -23.39 5.82
N ARG A 177 24.63 -22.49 6.54
CA ARG A 177 25.85 -21.81 6.10
C ARG A 177 26.98 -22.77 5.75
N GLY A 178 27.15 -23.83 6.52
CA GLY A 178 28.15 -24.85 6.25
C GLY A 178 27.96 -25.56 4.91
N LEU A 179 26.70 -25.86 4.53
CA LEU A 179 26.42 -26.47 3.22
C LEU A 179 26.73 -25.48 2.07
N LEU A 180 26.40 -24.21 2.24
CA LEU A 180 26.67 -23.20 1.22
C LEU A 180 28.18 -22.95 1.05
N ARG A 181 28.95 -22.95 2.13
CA ARG A 181 30.43 -22.91 2.08
C ARG A 181 31.03 -24.12 1.36
N SER A 182 30.52 -25.33 1.67
CA SER A 182 30.96 -26.55 1.02
C SER A 182 30.65 -26.53 -0.47
N ALA A 183 29.50 -26.01 -0.88
CA ALA A 183 29.12 -25.84 -2.26
C ALA A 183 30.04 -24.86 -2.99
N PHE A 184 30.37 -23.70 -2.39
CA PHE A 184 31.34 -22.76 -2.94
C PHE A 184 32.79 -23.28 -2.96
N ALA A 185 33.15 -24.21 -2.06
CA ALA A 185 34.45 -24.87 -2.12
C ALA A 185 34.55 -25.86 -3.30
N GLN A 186 33.42 -26.56 -3.61
CA GLN A 186 33.35 -27.50 -4.73
C GLN A 186 33.22 -26.74 -6.09
N PHE A 187 32.41 -25.69 -6.13
CA PHE A 187 32.21 -24.83 -7.30
C PHE A 187 32.55 -23.39 -6.93
N PRO A 188 33.83 -22.97 -7.07
CA PRO A 188 34.25 -21.62 -6.68
C PRO A 188 33.48 -20.54 -7.44
N PRO A 189 33.07 -19.44 -6.77
CA PRO A 189 32.28 -18.38 -7.39
C PRO A 189 32.92 -17.75 -8.62
N GLY A 190 34.24 -17.70 -8.69
CA GLY A 190 35.01 -17.26 -9.86
C GLY A 190 35.23 -18.34 -10.93
N GLY A 191 34.69 -19.54 -10.76
CA GLY A 191 34.78 -20.66 -11.70
C GLY A 191 34.01 -20.45 -13.01
N PRO A 192 34.09 -21.39 -13.97
CA PRO A 192 33.42 -21.26 -15.27
C PRO A 192 31.89 -21.47 -15.18
N GLU A 193 31.39 -22.13 -14.15
CA GLU A 193 29.99 -22.50 -13.99
C GLU A 193 29.15 -21.25 -13.62
N THR A 194 27.89 -21.26 -14.05
CA THR A 194 26.93 -20.22 -13.72
C THR A 194 25.66 -20.84 -13.14
N TRP A 195 25.26 -20.34 -11.99
CA TRP A 195 24.10 -20.80 -11.25
C TRP A 195 23.00 -19.75 -11.28
N THR A 196 21.77 -20.15 -11.57
CA THR A 196 20.60 -19.25 -11.62
C THR A 196 20.13 -18.87 -10.21
N ASP A 197 20.30 -19.78 -9.27
CA ASP A 197 19.94 -19.60 -7.86
C ASP A 197 20.76 -20.56 -6.95
N GLU A 198 20.53 -20.51 -5.64
CA GLU A 198 21.24 -21.35 -4.67
C GLU A 198 20.83 -22.83 -4.81
N ALA A 199 19.56 -23.10 -5.17
CA ALA A 199 19.10 -24.45 -5.37
C ALA A 199 19.91 -25.16 -6.48
N ALA A 200 20.10 -24.51 -7.64
CA ALA A 200 20.86 -25.07 -8.74
C ALA A 200 22.33 -25.39 -8.36
N LEU A 201 22.96 -24.53 -7.56
CA LEU A 201 24.32 -24.80 -7.02
C LEU A 201 24.31 -26.04 -6.09
N LEU A 202 23.34 -26.12 -5.18
CA LEU A 202 23.24 -27.21 -4.22
C LEU A 202 22.91 -28.55 -4.90
N GLU A 203 22.04 -28.55 -5.91
CA GLU A 203 21.70 -29.71 -6.75
C GLU A 203 22.95 -30.25 -7.45
N ALA A 204 23.79 -29.36 -8.01
CA ALA A 204 25.07 -29.79 -8.61
C ALA A 204 26.01 -30.42 -7.59
N CYS A 205 25.94 -30.00 -6.32
CA CYS A 205 26.67 -30.64 -5.21
C CYS A 205 25.98 -31.91 -4.68
N ARG A 206 24.85 -32.34 -5.25
CA ARG A 206 24.02 -33.47 -4.77
C ARG A 206 23.49 -33.24 -3.34
N ILE A 207 23.29 -32.01 -2.96
CA ILE A 207 22.68 -31.62 -1.68
C ILE A 207 21.16 -31.55 -1.90
N VAL A 208 20.39 -32.20 -1.02
CA VAL A 208 18.92 -32.18 -1.09
C VAL A 208 18.41 -30.79 -0.76
N VAL A 209 17.57 -30.26 -1.65
CA VAL A 209 16.87 -29.00 -1.46
C VAL A 209 15.37 -29.26 -1.31
N HIS A 210 14.79 -28.85 -0.20
CA HIS A 210 13.38 -29.04 0.08
C HIS A 210 12.53 -27.95 -0.57
N ALA A 211 11.55 -28.34 -1.38
CA ALA A 211 10.54 -27.43 -1.91
C ALA A 211 9.42 -27.23 -0.89
N ILE A 212 9.09 -26.00 -0.57
CA ILE A 212 7.94 -25.65 0.26
C ILE A 212 6.96 -24.77 -0.51
N PRO A 213 5.67 -24.72 -0.13
CA PRO A 213 4.71 -23.84 -0.77
C PRO A 213 5.17 -22.37 -0.72
N GLY A 214 5.25 -21.74 -1.90
CA GLY A 214 5.48 -20.31 -2.06
C GLY A 214 4.17 -19.52 -2.07
N GLU A 215 4.28 -18.22 -2.31
CA GLU A 215 3.14 -17.29 -2.33
C GLU A 215 3.07 -16.55 -3.67
N THR A 216 1.91 -16.55 -4.31
CA THR A 216 1.69 -15.80 -5.57
C THR A 216 1.84 -14.29 -5.38
N SER A 217 1.59 -13.78 -4.17
CA SER A 217 1.83 -12.39 -3.76
C SER A 217 3.32 -12.03 -3.72
N ASN A 218 4.24 -12.98 -3.47
CA ASN A 218 5.69 -12.77 -3.43
C ASN A 218 6.27 -12.66 -4.83
N LEU A 219 5.73 -11.73 -5.63
CA LEU A 219 6.15 -11.51 -7.02
C LEU A 219 7.54 -10.86 -7.10
N LYS A 220 8.28 -11.15 -8.17
CA LYS A 220 9.53 -10.50 -8.51
C LYS A 220 9.26 -9.38 -9.50
N VAL A 221 9.64 -8.16 -9.19
CA VAL A 221 9.57 -7.03 -10.13
C VAL A 221 10.55 -7.24 -11.28
N THR A 222 10.01 -7.49 -12.47
CA THR A 222 10.78 -7.74 -13.70
C THR A 222 10.42 -6.79 -14.82
N VAL A 223 9.15 -6.42 -14.92
CA VAL A 223 8.60 -5.51 -15.93
C VAL A 223 7.89 -4.32 -15.26
N PRO A 224 7.66 -3.19 -15.97
CA PRO A 224 6.98 -2.02 -15.40
C PRO A 224 5.62 -2.34 -14.77
N ALA A 225 4.83 -3.23 -15.38
CA ALA A 225 3.54 -3.65 -14.85
C ALA A 225 3.61 -4.31 -13.46
N ASP A 226 4.75 -4.91 -13.10
CA ASP A 226 4.94 -5.48 -11.76
C ASP A 226 5.09 -4.38 -10.72
N LEU A 227 5.64 -3.20 -11.08
CA LEU A 227 5.71 -2.04 -10.18
C LEU A 227 4.31 -1.56 -9.78
N ASP A 228 3.36 -1.58 -10.72
CA ASP A 228 1.99 -1.16 -10.43
C ASP A 228 1.29 -2.16 -9.50
N ARG A 229 1.55 -3.46 -9.67
CA ARG A 229 1.09 -4.50 -8.75
C ARG A 229 1.69 -4.33 -7.35
N VAL A 230 3.00 -4.02 -7.27
CA VAL A 230 3.67 -3.77 -6.00
C VAL A 230 3.17 -2.47 -5.37
N ARG A 231 2.99 -1.39 -6.15
CA ARG A 231 2.37 -0.16 -5.67
C ARG A 231 0.97 -0.40 -5.13
N SER A 232 0.16 -1.19 -5.84
CA SER A 232 -1.16 -1.58 -5.37
C SER A 232 -1.12 -2.45 -4.10
N ALA A 233 -0.10 -3.28 -3.92
CA ALA A 233 0.06 -4.13 -2.73
C ALA A 233 0.73 -3.41 -1.56
N LEU A 234 1.68 -2.52 -1.78
CA LEU A 234 2.42 -1.74 -0.78
C LEU A 234 1.90 -0.31 -0.60
N GLY A 235 1.41 0.32 -1.66
CA GLY A 235 0.61 1.51 -1.64
C GLY A 235 -0.89 1.20 -1.66
N GLY A 236 -1.22 -0.05 -1.85
CA GLY A 236 -2.52 -0.71 -1.85
C GLY A 236 -2.72 -1.69 -0.72
N ALA A 237 -2.13 -1.53 0.47
CA ALA A 237 -3.13 -1.08 1.41
C ALA A 237 -3.80 0.06 0.68
N PRO A 238 -5.11 -0.02 0.27
CA PRO A 238 -5.78 1.09 -0.41
C PRO A 238 -5.38 2.29 0.40
N SER A 239 -4.83 3.31 -0.24
CA SER A 239 -4.17 4.48 0.33
C SER A 239 -4.87 4.85 1.61
N GLY A 240 -4.25 4.50 2.74
CA GLY A 240 -4.96 4.37 4.00
C GLY A 240 -5.82 3.11 4.06
N THR A 241 -5.86 2.47 5.17
CA THR A 241 -7.07 2.32 5.90
C THR A 241 -7.63 3.73 6.15
N GLY A 242 -7.78 4.53 5.09
CA GLY A 242 -8.65 5.66 5.08
C GLY A 242 -9.99 5.06 5.36
N ILE A 243 -10.45 5.19 6.60
CA ILE A 243 -11.79 4.73 6.97
C ILE A 243 -12.72 5.51 6.05
N THR A 244 -13.17 4.88 4.97
CA THR A 244 -14.22 5.45 4.14
C THR A 244 -15.52 5.31 4.91
N ARG A 245 -16.20 6.42 5.12
CA ARG A 245 -17.51 6.45 5.74
C ARG A 245 -18.52 7.05 4.78
N ILE A 246 -19.74 6.55 4.86
CA ILE A 246 -20.86 7.04 4.06
C ILE A 246 -21.90 7.57 5.04
N GLY A 247 -22.42 8.74 4.73
CA GLY A 247 -23.55 9.33 5.45
C GLY A 247 -24.65 9.74 4.49
N SER A 248 -25.86 9.79 5.02
CA SER A 248 -27.02 10.31 4.30
C SER A 248 -27.61 11.49 5.08
N GLY A 249 -28.11 12.47 4.33
CA GLY A 249 -28.81 13.62 4.88
C GLY A 249 -30.03 13.94 4.03
N SER A 250 -31.06 14.49 4.66
CA SER A 250 -32.26 14.92 3.96
C SER A 250 -32.86 16.14 4.66
N ASP A 251 -33.37 17.07 3.86
CA ASP A 251 -34.08 18.25 4.38
C ASP A 251 -35.26 18.59 3.47
N SER A 252 -36.28 19.24 4.03
CA SER A 252 -37.47 19.66 3.28
C SER A 252 -38.07 20.94 3.84
N HIS A 253 -38.33 21.91 3.00
CA HIS A 253 -38.90 23.18 3.39
C HIS A 253 -40.07 23.59 2.49
N PRO A 254 -41.16 24.15 3.07
CA PRO A 254 -42.23 24.76 2.28
C PRO A 254 -41.76 26.09 1.68
N PHE A 255 -42.39 26.51 0.60
CA PHE A 255 -42.20 27.86 0.07
C PHE A 255 -42.67 28.91 1.07
N GLY A 256 -41.85 29.96 1.24
CA GLY A 256 -42.14 31.12 2.04
C GLY A 256 -42.31 32.38 1.19
N PRO A 257 -42.58 33.54 1.82
CA PRO A 257 -42.67 34.81 1.12
C PRO A 257 -41.29 35.32 0.70
N GLY A 258 -41.25 36.03 -0.46
CA GLY A 258 -40.04 36.67 -0.98
C GLY A 258 -39.29 35.85 -2.02
N THR A 259 -38.37 36.53 -2.67
CA THR A 259 -37.45 36.02 -3.70
C THR A 259 -36.06 36.62 -3.45
N PRO A 260 -34.96 36.08 -4.00
CA PRO A 260 -34.86 34.86 -4.79
C PRO A 260 -34.88 33.57 -3.96
N LEU A 261 -35.00 32.43 -4.59
CA LEU A 261 -34.77 31.11 -3.97
C LEU A 261 -33.28 30.80 -3.91
N ALA A 262 -32.75 30.51 -2.74
CA ALA A 262 -31.43 29.88 -2.59
C ALA A 262 -31.59 28.35 -2.73
N LEU A 263 -30.84 27.72 -3.62
CA LEU A 263 -30.89 26.28 -3.83
C LEU A 263 -29.59 25.75 -4.46
N GLY A 264 -28.93 24.80 -3.80
CA GLY A 264 -27.67 24.22 -4.27
C GLY A 264 -26.52 25.24 -4.31
N GLY A 265 -26.55 26.24 -3.44
CA GLY A 265 -25.54 27.29 -3.33
C GLY A 265 -25.62 28.38 -4.41
N ILE A 266 -26.72 28.43 -5.17
CA ILE A 266 -26.95 29.47 -6.16
C ILE A 266 -28.29 30.17 -5.93
N GLU A 267 -28.44 31.37 -6.46
CA GLU A 267 -29.72 32.08 -6.46
C GLU A 267 -30.52 31.74 -7.72
N VAL A 268 -31.77 31.32 -7.54
CA VAL A 268 -32.72 31.07 -8.62
C VAL A 268 -33.67 32.28 -8.72
N ALA A 269 -33.40 33.13 -9.68
CA ALA A 269 -34.16 34.36 -9.89
C ALA A 269 -35.64 34.13 -10.18
N GLY A 270 -36.52 34.91 -9.60
CA GLY A 270 -37.98 34.84 -9.84
C GLY A 270 -38.68 33.67 -9.13
N ALA A 271 -37.95 32.81 -8.47
CA ALA A 271 -38.54 31.74 -7.65
C ALA A 271 -38.71 32.17 -6.20
N TYR A 272 -39.78 31.66 -5.57
CA TYR A 272 -40.04 31.93 -4.16
C TYR A 272 -39.00 31.24 -3.26
N ARG A 273 -38.52 31.98 -2.25
CA ARG A 273 -37.61 31.41 -1.24
C ARG A 273 -38.30 30.30 -0.44
N LEU A 274 -37.52 29.42 0.13
CA LEU A 274 -38.01 28.47 1.11
C LEU A 274 -38.04 29.09 2.51
N HIS A 275 -38.96 28.61 3.34
CA HIS A 275 -39.06 29.04 4.73
C HIS A 275 -37.98 28.36 5.56
N GLY A 276 -37.22 29.13 6.36
CA GLY A 276 -36.14 28.60 7.20
C GLY A 276 -35.52 29.66 8.08
N HIS A 277 -34.65 29.26 9.00
CA HIS A 277 -33.84 30.16 9.83
C HIS A 277 -32.67 30.77 9.03
N SER A 278 -32.06 29.97 8.15
CA SER A 278 -31.03 30.36 7.17
C SER A 278 -31.66 30.99 5.91
N ASP A 279 -30.96 31.00 4.80
CA ASP A 279 -31.52 31.34 3.48
C ASP A 279 -32.49 30.25 2.94
N GLY A 280 -32.59 29.08 3.63
CA GLY A 280 -33.50 28.00 3.33
C GLY A 280 -33.04 27.02 2.25
N ASP A 281 -31.75 26.98 1.91
CA ASP A 281 -31.19 26.05 0.90
C ASP A 281 -31.19 24.61 1.40
N VAL A 282 -32.29 23.88 1.16
CA VAL A 282 -32.46 22.48 1.55
C VAL A 282 -31.45 21.54 0.92
N ALA A 283 -30.90 21.90 -0.25
CA ALA A 283 -29.91 21.10 -0.95
C ALA A 283 -28.57 21.11 -0.20
N LEU A 284 -28.11 22.26 0.22
CA LEU A 284 -26.88 22.41 1.02
C LEU A 284 -27.05 21.85 2.44
N HIS A 285 -28.24 21.98 3.04
CA HIS A 285 -28.53 21.37 4.33
C HIS A 285 -28.43 19.84 4.25
N ALA A 286 -29.04 19.22 3.25
CA ALA A 286 -28.94 17.76 3.05
C ALA A 286 -27.51 17.28 2.85
N VAL A 287 -26.70 18.03 2.09
CA VAL A 287 -25.27 17.73 1.91
C VAL A 287 -24.50 17.86 3.22
N ALA A 288 -24.74 18.91 3.98
CA ALA A 288 -24.11 19.15 5.28
C ALA A 288 -24.41 18.01 6.27
N ASP A 289 -25.68 17.61 6.38
CA ASP A 289 -26.10 16.50 7.26
C ASP A 289 -25.51 15.14 6.81
N ALA A 290 -25.44 14.90 5.50
CA ALA A 290 -24.77 13.71 4.98
C ALA A 290 -23.30 13.65 5.42
N LEU A 291 -22.57 14.76 5.29
CA LEU A 291 -21.16 14.88 5.67
C LEU A 291 -20.96 14.75 7.19
N LEU A 292 -21.75 15.43 7.98
CA LEU A 292 -21.71 15.34 9.46
C LEU A 292 -22.04 13.94 9.94
N GLY A 293 -23.06 13.30 9.36
CA GLY A 293 -23.46 11.93 9.67
C GLY A 293 -22.34 10.92 9.36
N ALA A 294 -21.69 11.06 8.19
CA ALA A 294 -20.55 10.23 7.81
C ALA A 294 -19.39 10.35 8.81
N ALA A 295 -19.12 11.57 9.31
CA ALA A 295 -18.08 11.83 10.30
C ALA A 295 -18.46 11.48 11.74
N ALA A 296 -19.72 11.08 11.99
CA ALA A 296 -20.29 10.90 13.33
C ALA A 296 -20.25 12.20 14.19
N MET A 297 -20.47 13.35 13.55
CA MET A 297 -20.47 14.67 14.19
C MET A 297 -21.85 15.26 14.46
N GLY A 298 -22.90 14.43 14.35
CA GLY A 298 -24.28 14.83 14.58
C GLY A 298 -24.95 15.39 13.32
N ASP A 299 -25.68 16.51 13.46
CA ASP A 299 -26.47 17.15 12.43
C ASP A 299 -26.26 18.66 12.40
N LEU A 300 -26.73 19.30 11.31
CA LEU A 300 -26.58 20.74 11.10
C LEU A 300 -27.29 21.55 12.20
N GLY A 301 -28.47 21.11 12.64
CA GLY A 301 -29.25 21.80 13.66
C GLY A 301 -28.57 21.83 15.03
N ARG A 302 -27.83 20.79 15.39
CA ARG A 302 -27.01 20.78 16.61
C ARG A 302 -25.77 21.64 16.49
N LEU A 303 -25.20 21.69 15.29
CA LEU A 303 -23.98 22.47 15.04
C LEU A 303 -24.26 23.96 14.96
N PHE A 304 -25.42 24.34 14.42
CA PHE A 304 -25.88 25.71 14.21
C PHE A 304 -27.31 25.88 14.75
N PRO A 305 -27.50 25.88 16.08
CA PRO A 305 -28.80 26.01 16.67
C PRO A 305 -29.43 27.38 16.30
N ALA A 306 -30.76 27.35 16.11
CA ALA A 306 -31.50 28.58 15.87
C ALA A 306 -31.45 29.49 17.12
N GLY A 307 -30.62 30.53 17.11
CA GLY A 307 -30.40 31.40 18.24
C GLY A 307 -29.43 32.55 17.92
N PRO A 308 -29.00 33.29 18.95
CA PRO A 308 -28.11 34.45 18.77
C PRO A 308 -26.76 34.11 18.13
N GLU A 309 -26.31 32.85 18.29
CA GLU A 309 -25.03 32.36 17.74
C GLU A 309 -25.09 32.05 16.24
N THR A 310 -26.30 31.80 15.70
CA THR A 310 -26.51 31.59 14.26
C THR A 310 -27.38 32.71 13.72
N PRO A 311 -26.81 33.70 13.02
CA PRO A 311 -27.58 34.86 12.49
C PRO A 311 -28.72 34.40 11.58
N ARG A 312 -29.88 35.01 11.78
CA ARG A 312 -31.03 34.73 10.92
C ARG A 312 -30.76 35.16 9.49
N GLY A 313 -31.01 34.30 8.52
CA GLY A 313 -30.76 34.53 7.11
C GLY A 313 -29.30 34.24 6.69
N ILE A 314 -28.52 33.58 7.54
CA ILE A 314 -27.15 33.14 7.19
C ILE A 314 -27.17 32.31 5.89
N ALA A 315 -26.21 32.54 5.03
CA ALA A 315 -26.07 31.80 3.78
C ALA A 315 -25.71 30.32 4.08
N SER A 316 -26.47 29.39 3.52
CA SER A 316 -26.22 27.92 3.71
C SER A 316 -24.85 27.50 3.12
N ARG A 317 -24.26 28.26 2.16
CA ARG A 317 -22.88 28.08 1.72
C ARG A 317 -21.86 28.28 2.85
N GLU A 318 -22.08 29.27 3.72
CA GLU A 318 -21.19 29.51 4.88
C GLU A 318 -21.28 28.33 5.88
N LEU A 319 -22.50 27.80 6.11
CA LEU A 319 -22.70 26.63 6.96
C LEU A 319 -21.98 25.41 6.40
N LEU A 320 -22.13 25.13 5.09
CA LEU A 320 -21.49 24.01 4.43
C LEU A 320 -19.95 24.15 4.43
N ALA A 321 -19.43 25.35 4.20
CA ALA A 321 -17.99 25.63 4.27
C ALA A 321 -17.42 25.39 5.67
N GLU A 322 -18.16 25.78 6.72
CA GLU A 322 -17.76 25.50 8.10
C GLU A 322 -17.79 23.99 8.42
N VAL A 323 -18.78 23.24 7.91
CA VAL A 323 -18.82 21.78 8.01
C VAL A 323 -17.57 21.17 7.33
N ALA A 324 -17.24 21.58 6.11
CA ALA A 324 -16.04 21.12 5.40
C ALA A 324 -14.76 21.40 6.20
N ARG A 325 -14.63 22.59 6.79
CA ARG A 325 -13.50 22.96 7.64
C ARG A 325 -13.38 22.08 8.89
N ARG A 326 -14.49 21.77 9.55
CA ARG A 326 -14.52 20.89 10.73
C ARG A 326 -14.16 19.46 10.37
N LEU A 327 -14.64 18.94 9.23
CA LEU A 327 -14.23 17.65 8.73
C LEU A 327 -12.71 17.59 8.52
N ALA A 328 -12.15 18.60 7.83
CA ALA A 328 -10.72 18.69 7.57
C ALA A 328 -9.90 18.75 8.87
N THR A 329 -10.34 19.52 9.86
CA THR A 329 -9.70 19.60 11.19
C THR A 329 -9.70 18.25 11.92
N ALA A 330 -10.74 17.42 11.70
CA ALA A 330 -10.84 16.08 12.26
C ALA A 330 -10.14 15.01 11.40
N GLY A 331 -9.42 15.43 10.35
CA GLY A 331 -8.68 14.54 9.45
C GLY A 331 -9.55 13.85 8.39
N TRP A 332 -10.78 14.32 8.16
CA TRP A 332 -11.67 13.79 7.13
C TRP A 332 -11.61 14.62 5.85
N ARG A 333 -11.68 13.96 4.70
CA ARG A 333 -11.78 14.58 3.38
C ARG A 333 -13.03 14.07 2.66
N THR A 334 -13.81 14.96 2.08
CA THR A 334 -14.94 14.58 1.21
C THR A 334 -14.40 13.96 -0.08
N THR A 335 -14.96 12.81 -0.48
CA THR A 335 -14.57 12.10 -1.72
C THR A 335 -15.65 12.14 -2.77
N SER A 336 -16.93 12.10 -2.37
CA SER A 336 -18.04 12.24 -3.32
C SER A 336 -19.33 12.68 -2.63
N VAL A 337 -20.20 13.33 -3.39
CA VAL A 337 -21.57 13.68 -2.98
C VAL A 337 -22.54 13.37 -4.12
N ASP A 338 -23.61 12.65 -3.82
CA ASP A 338 -24.76 12.43 -4.71
C ASP A 338 -26.01 13.07 -4.12
N LEU A 339 -26.49 14.13 -4.75
CA LEU A 339 -27.62 14.96 -4.32
C LEU A 339 -28.82 14.79 -5.25
N THR A 340 -29.99 14.54 -4.69
CA THR A 340 -31.26 14.56 -5.41
C THR A 340 -32.19 15.61 -4.84
N ILE A 341 -32.66 16.52 -5.69
CA ILE A 341 -33.61 17.59 -5.34
C ILE A 341 -34.99 17.21 -5.88
N ILE A 342 -36.03 17.29 -5.07
CA ILE A 342 -37.40 16.95 -5.45
C ILE A 342 -38.27 18.21 -5.29
N GLY A 343 -38.86 18.64 -6.41
CA GLY A 343 -39.76 19.81 -6.43
C GLY A 343 -40.38 20.04 -7.80
N ALA A 344 -41.69 20.30 -7.84
CA ALA A 344 -42.42 20.56 -9.10
C ALA A 344 -42.05 21.90 -9.73
N ARG A 345 -41.57 22.83 -8.94
CA ARG A 345 -41.10 24.17 -9.36
C ARG A 345 -40.01 24.72 -8.46
N PRO A 346 -39.12 25.62 -8.97
CA PRO A 346 -38.97 25.98 -10.37
C PRO A 346 -38.38 24.84 -11.21
N ARG A 347 -38.30 25.01 -12.54
CA ARG A 347 -37.57 24.04 -13.39
C ARG A 347 -36.08 24.16 -13.17
N LEU A 348 -35.44 23.06 -12.74
CA LEU A 348 -34.02 23.06 -12.31
C LEU A 348 -33.06 22.53 -13.39
N ALA A 349 -33.54 21.92 -14.48
CA ALA A 349 -32.71 21.23 -15.47
C ALA A 349 -31.53 22.07 -16.01
N GLY A 350 -31.74 23.36 -16.25
CA GLY A 350 -30.67 24.27 -16.71
C GLY A 350 -29.79 24.86 -15.62
N LEU A 351 -29.98 24.48 -14.36
CA LEU A 351 -29.27 25.02 -13.20
C LEU A 351 -28.41 23.99 -12.48
N LEU A 352 -28.60 22.68 -12.79
CA LEU A 352 -27.95 21.58 -12.05
C LEU A 352 -26.41 21.65 -12.13
N ASP A 353 -25.85 22.01 -13.29
CA ASP A 353 -24.41 22.15 -13.47
C ASP A 353 -23.83 23.26 -12.61
N LYS A 354 -24.53 24.42 -12.53
CA LYS A 354 -24.11 25.53 -11.67
C LYS A 354 -24.19 25.18 -10.18
N MET A 355 -25.19 24.39 -9.76
CA MET A 355 -25.29 23.88 -8.39
C MET A 355 -24.16 22.92 -8.11
N ARG A 356 -23.83 22.03 -9.03
CA ARG A 356 -22.70 21.09 -8.93
C ARG A 356 -21.38 21.84 -8.75
N GLU A 357 -21.11 22.87 -9.55
CA GLU A 357 -19.93 23.72 -9.47
C GLU A 357 -19.86 24.45 -8.12
N SER A 358 -20.96 25.06 -7.67
CA SER A 358 -21.04 25.77 -6.40
C SER A 358 -20.78 24.86 -5.19
N ILE A 359 -21.32 23.64 -5.18
CA ILE A 359 -21.10 22.65 -4.12
C ILE A 359 -19.64 22.20 -4.12
N ALA A 360 -19.08 21.88 -5.30
CA ALA A 360 -17.70 21.46 -5.46
C ALA A 360 -16.71 22.53 -4.95
N GLU A 361 -16.93 23.79 -5.33
CA GLU A 361 -16.15 24.94 -4.86
C GLU A 361 -16.22 25.08 -3.34
N THR A 362 -17.42 25.00 -2.76
CA THR A 362 -17.64 25.15 -1.32
C THR A 362 -16.97 24.05 -0.50
N LEU A 363 -16.94 22.81 -1.02
CA LEU A 363 -16.31 21.66 -0.38
C LEU A 363 -14.82 21.52 -0.70
N GLY A 364 -14.29 22.28 -1.67
CA GLY A 364 -12.90 22.18 -2.10
C GLY A 364 -12.58 20.84 -2.81
N VAL A 365 -13.54 20.29 -3.56
CA VAL A 365 -13.39 19.01 -4.28
C VAL A 365 -13.53 19.20 -5.79
N PRO A 366 -13.00 18.27 -6.62
CA PRO A 366 -13.23 18.30 -8.06
C PRO A 366 -14.72 18.22 -8.41
N THR A 367 -15.14 18.89 -9.48
CA THR A 367 -16.56 18.96 -9.89
C THR A 367 -17.14 17.57 -10.25
N ASP A 368 -16.32 16.63 -10.71
CA ASP A 368 -16.70 15.24 -11.01
C ASP A 368 -16.96 14.39 -9.74
N ALA A 369 -16.55 14.89 -8.56
CA ALA A 369 -16.90 14.29 -7.27
C ALA A 369 -18.34 14.60 -6.84
N ILE A 370 -19.04 15.52 -7.50
CA ILE A 370 -20.38 15.96 -7.15
C ILE A 370 -21.38 15.56 -8.24
N SER A 371 -22.45 14.88 -7.85
CA SER A 371 -23.61 14.58 -8.68
C SER A 371 -24.83 15.36 -8.17
N VAL A 372 -25.54 16.07 -9.04
CA VAL A 372 -26.81 16.76 -8.71
C VAL A 372 -27.89 16.33 -9.68
N LYS A 373 -29.00 15.83 -9.15
CA LYS A 373 -30.16 15.35 -9.88
C LYS A 373 -31.42 16.06 -9.41
N ALA A 374 -32.40 16.18 -10.26
CA ALA A 374 -33.70 16.74 -9.90
C ALA A 374 -34.87 15.88 -10.37
N SER A 375 -35.93 15.83 -9.56
CA SER A 375 -37.19 15.19 -9.87
C SER A 375 -38.35 16.16 -9.60
N SER A 376 -39.40 16.10 -10.44
CA SER A 376 -40.63 16.91 -10.24
C SER A 376 -41.51 16.36 -9.09
N GLY A 377 -41.22 15.19 -8.54
CA GLY A 377 -42.08 14.51 -7.55
C GLY A 377 -43.37 13.93 -8.13
N ASN A 378 -43.57 13.96 -9.44
CA ASN A 378 -44.71 13.35 -10.16
C ASN A 378 -46.10 13.61 -9.54
N LEU A 379 -46.33 14.85 -9.08
CA LEU A 379 -47.55 15.32 -8.43
C LEU A 379 -47.85 14.66 -7.07
N VAL A 380 -46.89 13.91 -6.51
CA VAL A 380 -47.03 13.25 -5.20
C VAL A 380 -46.42 14.12 -4.12
N GLY A 381 -47.05 14.16 -2.96
CA GLY A 381 -46.53 14.85 -1.78
C GLY A 381 -46.59 16.38 -1.86
N MET A 382 -45.89 17.04 -0.94
CA MET A 382 -45.77 18.49 -0.86
C MET A 382 -45.00 19.04 -2.07
N GLU A 383 -43.97 18.34 -2.44
CA GLU A 383 -43.01 18.66 -3.52
C GLU A 383 -43.71 18.60 -4.88
N GLY A 384 -44.42 17.50 -5.19
CA GLY A 384 -45.16 17.30 -6.43
C GLY A 384 -46.37 18.24 -6.53
N ALA A 385 -46.96 18.65 -5.42
CA ALA A 385 -48.00 19.68 -5.34
C ALA A 385 -47.46 21.12 -5.49
N GLY A 386 -46.13 21.29 -5.59
CA GLY A 386 -45.47 22.59 -5.75
C GLY A 386 -45.58 23.49 -4.49
N ARG A 387 -45.68 22.91 -3.31
CA ARG A 387 -45.79 23.63 -2.06
C ARG A 387 -44.46 23.74 -1.29
N GLY A 388 -43.42 23.00 -1.72
CA GLY A 388 -42.10 23.01 -1.12
C GLY A 388 -41.08 22.27 -1.98
N ILE A 389 -39.87 22.17 -1.50
CA ILE A 389 -38.75 21.43 -2.07
C ILE A 389 -38.16 20.54 -0.99
N SER A 390 -37.83 19.29 -1.34
CA SER A 390 -37.03 18.38 -0.53
C SER A 390 -35.71 18.08 -1.24
N ALA A 391 -34.69 17.76 -0.45
CA ALA A 391 -33.41 17.28 -0.93
C ALA A 391 -32.94 16.07 -0.13
N SER A 392 -32.28 15.14 -0.80
CA SER A 392 -31.60 14.02 -0.17
C SER A 392 -30.21 13.92 -0.74
N ALA A 393 -29.21 13.74 0.14
CA ALA A 393 -27.81 13.58 -0.23
C ALA A 393 -27.21 12.32 0.38
N ILE A 394 -26.31 11.71 -0.37
CA ILE A 394 -25.37 10.71 0.14
C ILE A 394 -23.96 11.28 -0.04
N ALA A 395 -23.15 11.25 1.00
CA ALA A 395 -21.79 11.71 0.94
C ALA A 395 -20.83 10.61 1.41
N ALA A 396 -19.70 10.50 0.73
CA ALA A 396 -18.58 9.68 1.15
C ALA A 396 -17.43 10.58 1.61
N ILE A 397 -16.84 10.21 2.73
CA ILE A 397 -15.65 10.85 3.29
C ILE A 397 -14.58 9.80 3.55
N GLU A 398 -13.32 10.20 3.47
CA GLU A 398 -12.21 9.35 3.85
C GLU A 398 -11.32 10.06 4.87
N ARG A 399 -10.68 9.30 5.72
CA ARG A 399 -9.67 9.78 6.66
C ARG A 399 -8.31 9.36 6.14
N SER A 400 -7.42 10.31 5.86
CA SER A 400 -6.02 9.99 5.60
C SER A 400 -5.39 9.36 6.84
N PRO A 401 -4.51 8.36 6.67
CA PRO A 401 -3.79 7.74 7.77
C PRO A 401 -2.91 8.73 8.52
#